data_5b55e09fbc6cedc7dcbc76679a23cc10
#
_entry.id   5b55e09fbc6cedc7dcbc76679a23cc10
#
_cell.length_a   1.000
_cell.length_b   1.000
_cell.length_c   1.000
_cell.angle_alpha   90.00
_cell.angle_beta   90.00
_cell.angle_gamma   90.00
#
_symmetry.space_group_name_H-M   'P 1'
#
loop_
_entity.id
_entity.type
_entity.pdbx_description
1 polymer ?
#
loop_
_entity_poly.entity_id
_entity_poly.type
_entity_poly.pdbx_seq_one_letter_code
_entity_poly.pdbx_strand_id
1 'polypeptide(L)' 'MGLFDYFRPVSTWTAGKVRDFLGGRSPDSYNLVDVRQPGEYESGHLPGARLISIADLEDRLHELDRDKPTITY' A
#
# COMPACT_ATOMS: atom_id res chain seq x y z
N MET A 1 10.09 -16.21 5.41
CA MET A 1 9.68 -14.83 5.14
C MET A 1 8.29 -14.59 5.65
N GLY A 2 8.13 -13.61 6.51
CA GLY A 2 6.83 -13.27 7.06
C GLY A 2 6.18 -12.11 6.32
N LEU A 3 4.96 -11.78 6.71
CA LEU A 3 4.23 -10.66 6.13
C LEU A 3 5.01 -9.34 6.25
N PHE A 4 5.72 -9.16 7.36
CA PHE A 4 6.50 -7.95 7.58
C PHE A 4 7.68 -7.78 6.64
N ASP A 5 8.11 -8.84 5.98
CA ASP A 5 9.17 -8.74 4.97
C ASP A 5 8.68 -8.01 3.73
N TYR A 6 7.37 -8.05 3.48
CA TYR A 6 6.73 -7.31 2.41
C TYR A 6 6.14 -6.00 2.89
N PHE A 7 5.98 -5.89 4.19
CA PHE A 7 5.43 -4.71 4.79
C PHE A 7 6.55 -3.77 5.19
N ARG A 8 6.85 -2.85 4.30
CA ARG A 8 7.79 -1.79 4.60
C ARG A 8 7.07 -0.47 4.42
N PRO A 9 6.90 0.29 5.50
CA PRO A 9 6.35 1.64 5.35
C PRO A 9 7.32 2.41 4.47
N VAL A 10 6.91 2.68 3.26
CA VAL A 10 7.76 3.37 2.29
C VAL A 10 7.48 4.85 2.42
N SER A 11 7.80 5.40 3.57
CA SER A 11 7.51 6.80 3.89
C SER A 11 8.22 7.77 2.96
N THR A 12 9.26 7.31 2.29
CA THR A 12 10.03 8.13 1.36
C THR A 12 9.53 8.02 -0.08
N TRP A 13 8.64 7.08 -0.36
CA TRP A 13 8.13 6.91 -1.72
C TRP A 13 6.95 7.86 -1.95
N THR A 14 6.95 8.49 -3.11
CA THR A 14 5.80 9.27 -3.57
C THR A 14 4.83 8.36 -4.31
N ALA A 15 3.60 8.84 -4.48
CA ALA A 15 2.62 8.12 -5.29
C ALA A 15 3.14 7.90 -6.72
N GLY A 16 3.83 8.88 -7.27
CA GLY A 16 4.41 8.76 -8.61
C GLY A 16 5.46 7.66 -8.71
N LYS A 17 6.32 7.55 -7.69
CA LYS A 17 7.35 6.51 -7.66
C LYS A 17 6.71 5.12 -7.54
N VAL A 18 5.70 4.99 -6.70
CA VAL A 18 4.98 3.73 -6.55
C VAL A 18 4.29 3.35 -7.85
N ARG A 19 3.62 4.32 -8.48
CA ARG A 19 2.95 4.09 -9.77
C ARG A 19 3.94 3.57 -10.81
N ASP A 20 5.12 4.17 -10.89
CA ASP A 20 6.14 3.76 -11.86
C ASP A 20 6.65 2.34 -11.53
N PHE A 21 6.83 2.04 -10.25
CA PHE A 21 7.25 0.71 -9.83
C PHE A 21 6.20 -0.35 -10.18
N LEU A 22 4.92 -0.02 -10.04
CA LEU A 22 3.82 -0.95 -10.31
C LEU A 22 3.49 -1.06 -11.80
N GLY A 23 4.04 -0.19 -12.62
CA GLY A 23 3.80 -0.21 -14.06
C GLY A 23 4.15 -1.57 -14.65
N GLY A 24 3.23 -2.17 -15.41
CA GLY A 24 3.42 -3.48 -16.00
C GLY A 24 3.10 -4.64 -15.06
N ARG A 25 2.80 -4.39 -13.79
CA ARG A 25 2.41 -5.43 -12.84
C ARG A 25 0.90 -5.58 -12.78
N SER A 26 0.43 -6.82 -12.68
CA SER A 26 -0.99 -7.07 -12.52
C SER A 26 -1.48 -6.55 -11.16
N PRO A 27 -2.61 -5.82 -11.11
CA PRO A 27 -3.17 -5.36 -9.84
C PRO A 27 -3.45 -6.50 -8.84
N ASP A 28 -3.64 -7.71 -9.33
CA ASP A 28 -3.89 -8.87 -8.48
C ASP A 28 -2.61 -9.44 -7.86
N SER A 29 -1.45 -8.92 -8.22
CA SER A 29 -0.17 -9.47 -7.76
C SER A 29 0.36 -8.80 -6.49
N TYR A 30 -0.33 -7.80 -5.96
CA TYR A 30 0.13 -7.04 -4.79
C TYR A 30 -1.03 -6.46 -4.02
N ASN A 31 -0.75 -6.09 -2.76
CA ASN A 31 -1.64 -5.25 -1.97
C ASN A 31 -1.10 -3.83 -2.02
N LEU A 32 -1.94 -2.86 -2.33
CA LEU A 32 -1.55 -1.46 -2.38
C LEU A 32 -2.29 -0.69 -1.30
N VAL A 33 -1.54 -0.09 -0.39
CA VAL A 33 -2.10 0.61 0.76
C VAL A 33 -1.59 2.03 0.80
N ASP A 34 -2.53 2.98 0.89
CA ASP A 34 -2.25 4.38 1.11
C ASP A 34 -2.30 4.64 2.61
N VAL A 35 -1.17 4.99 3.20
CA VAL A 35 -1.07 5.25 4.65
C VAL A 35 -1.09 6.74 4.98
N ARG A 36 -1.41 7.58 3.98
CA ARG A 36 -1.49 9.02 4.16
C ARG A 36 -2.76 9.41 4.93
N GLN A 37 -2.92 10.70 5.15
CA GLN A 37 -4.12 11.21 5.80
C GLN A 37 -5.34 11.07 4.90
N PRO A 38 -6.55 10.90 5.49
CA PRO A 38 -7.76 10.73 4.68
C PRO A 38 -7.99 11.84 3.65
N GLY A 39 -7.69 13.08 4.00
CA GLY A 39 -7.85 14.19 3.07
C GLY A 39 -6.93 14.08 1.86
N GLU A 40 -5.73 13.57 2.04
CA GLU A 40 -4.81 13.34 0.94
C GLU A 40 -5.32 12.22 0.03
N TYR A 41 -5.82 11.15 0.63
CA TYR A 41 -6.41 10.05 -0.13
C TYR A 41 -7.60 10.52 -0.97
N GLU A 42 -8.48 11.34 -0.37
CA GLU A 42 -9.65 11.87 -1.05
C GLU A 42 -9.29 12.82 -2.18
N SER A 43 -8.22 13.59 -2.02
CA SER A 43 -7.74 14.51 -3.05
C SER A 43 -7.16 13.79 -4.26
N GLY A 44 -6.78 12.53 -4.10
CA GLY A 44 -6.25 11.71 -5.18
C GLY A 44 -5.40 10.59 -4.62
N HIS A 45 -5.62 9.39 -5.12
CA HIS A 45 -4.84 8.22 -4.73
C HIS A 45 -4.68 7.30 -5.95
N LEU A 46 -3.73 6.39 -5.83
CA LEU A 46 -3.46 5.44 -6.91
C LEU A 46 -4.65 4.48 -7.06
N PRO A 47 -4.99 4.10 -8.30
CA PRO A 47 -6.09 3.15 -8.54
C PRO A 47 -5.89 1.85 -7.75
N GLY A 48 -6.93 1.45 -7.04
CA GLY A 48 -6.89 0.22 -6.26
C GLY A 48 -6.24 0.36 -4.88
N ALA A 49 -5.72 1.54 -4.54
CA ALA A 49 -5.15 1.77 -3.22
C ALA A 49 -6.23 1.77 -2.15
N ARG A 50 -5.97 1.06 -1.06
CA ARG A 50 -6.84 1.02 0.10
C ARG A 50 -6.29 1.97 1.16
N LEU A 51 -7.14 2.82 1.71
CA LEU A 51 -6.73 3.71 2.79
C LEU A 51 -6.71 2.96 4.11
N ILE A 52 -5.53 2.83 4.70
CA ILE A 52 -5.36 2.31 6.05
C ILE A 52 -4.30 3.18 6.70
N SER A 53 -4.66 3.88 7.78
CA SER A 53 -3.68 4.72 8.46
C SER A 53 -2.54 3.88 9.02
N ILE A 54 -1.37 4.48 9.13
CA ILE A 54 -0.19 3.76 9.66
C ILE A 54 -0.45 3.24 11.07
N ALA A 55 -1.25 3.96 11.86
CA ALA A 55 -1.58 3.56 13.23
C ALA A 55 -2.48 2.32 13.28
N ASP A 56 -3.31 2.13 12.27
CA ASP A 56 -4.26 1.01 12.22
C ASP A 56 -3.75 -0.18 11.45
N LEU A 57 -2.65 -0.03 10.76
CA LEU A 57 -2.20 -1.00 9.77
C LEU A 57 -1.93 -2.37 10.39
N GLU A 58 -1.28 -2.40 11.55
CA GLU A 58 -0.97 -3.65 12.22
C GLU A 58 -2.25 -4.43 12.57
N ASP A 59 -3.27 -3.74 13.05
CA ASP A 59 -4.53 -4.35 13.42
C ASP A 59 -5.35 -4.80 12.21
N ARG A 60 -5.07 -4.22 11.05
CA ARG A 60 -5.82 -4.48 9.83
C ARG A 60 -5.06 -5.31 8.80
N LEU A 61 -3.91 -5.86 9.16
CA LEU A 61 -3.13 -6.70 8.26
C LEU A 61 -3.92 -7.91 7.75
N HIS A 62 -4.86 -8.41 8.56
CA HIS A 62 -5.71 -9.54 8.18
C HIS A 62 -6.62 -9.25 6.98
N GLU A 63 -6.82 -7.99 6.65
CA GLU A 63 -7.62 -7.59 5.48
C GLU A 63 -6.84 -7.73 4.18
N LEU A 64 -5.52 -7.89 4.26
CA LEU A 64 -4.65 -7.99 3.11
C LEU A 64 -4.38 -9.43 2.74
N ASP A 65 -4.11 -9.67 1.47
CA ASP A 65 -3.75 -11.01 1.00
C ASP A 65 -2.33 -11.33 1.45
N ARG A 66 -2.19 -12.37 2.25
CA ARG A 66 -0.92 -12.76 2.86
C ARG A 66 0.07 -13.35 1.86
N ASP A 67 -0.44 -13.82 0.71
CA ASP A 67 0.37 -14.44 -0.33
C ASP A 67 0.96 -13.42 -1.29
N LYS A 68 0.66 -12.13 -1.09
CA LYS A 68 1.09 -11.05 -1.98
C LYS A 68 1.90 -10.03 -1.20
N PRO A 69 2.91 -9.43 -1.83
CA PRO A 69 3.62 -8.32 -1.19
C PRO A 69 2.69 -7.14 -0.97
N THR A 70 2.91 -6.43 0.12
CA THR A 70 2.16 -5.22 0.46
C THR A 70 3.05 -4.01 0.23
N ILE A 71 2.55 -3.09 -0.59
CA ILE A 71 3.26 -1.86 -0.93
C ILE A 71 2.49 -0.71 -0.30
N THR A 72 3.20 0.14 0.43
CA THR A 72 2.61 1.30 1.11
C THR A 72 3.23 2.59 0.58
N TYR A 73 2.45 3.66 0.66
CA TYR A 73 2.97 4.98 0.34
C TYR A 73 2.22 6.06 1.12
#